data_c3dc0ef4b661cd4cbc5c78667b603c51
#
_entry.id   c3dc0ef4b661cd4cbc5c78667b603c51
#
_cell.length_a   1.000
_cell.length_b   1.000
_cell.length_c   1.000
_cell.angle_alpha   90.00
_cell.angle_beta   90.00
_cell.angle_gamma   90.00
#
_symmetry.space_group_name_H-M   'P 1'
#
loop_
_entity.id
_entity.type
_entity.pdbx_description
1 polymer ?
#
loop_
_entity_poly.entity_id
_entity_poly.type
_entity_poly.pdbx_seq_one_letter_code
_entity_poly.pdbx_strand_id
1 'polypeptide(L)'
;MAITGTKAEQSGGTMKNYFINKCVIQEIEQIDSQYNDCSVRIKLEDISNGYNYTCFVNQNFDKDVAGVVTGLSYPEDLNTLFLAAGGDMNVSDIGEANVDTLVGKNVACINYASTGKYKRATWGVLSSFEDTDKLEEKFKAQLAKGYPKNFQSPQETMVEEKFGGRATDTKTSSDGMPF
;
A
#
# COMPACT_ATOMS: atom_id res chain seq x y z
N MET A 1 10.80 -27.70 -8.67
CA MET A 1 11.92 -27.07 -9.05
C MET A 1 11.83 -25.60 -9.06
N ALA A 2 10.83 -25.05 -9.62
CA ALA A 2 10.65 -23.63 -9.53
C ALA A 2 10.60 -23.18 -8.07
N ILE A 3 10.12 -24.02 -7.23
CA ILE A 3 10.03 -23.72 -5.81
C ILE A 3 11.39 -23.48 -5.21
N THR A 4 12.36 -24.23 -5.65
CA THR A 4 13.70 -24.10 -5.12
C THR A 4 14.31 -22.75 -5.50
N GLY A 5 14.10 -22.35 -6.72
CA GLY A 5 14.62 -21.08 -7.16
C GLY A 5 14.02 -19.91 -6.40
N THR A 6 12.72 -19.97 -6.20
CA THR A 6 12.04 -18.94 -5.47
C THR A 6 12.56 -18.84 -4.05
N LYS A 7 12.74 -20.00 -3.45
CA LYS A 7 13.22 -20.03 -2.11
C LYS A 7 14.63 -19.47 -2.01
N ALA A 8 15.47 -19.81 -2.96
CA ALA A 8 16.81 -19.31 -2.98
C ALA A 8 16.85 -17.80 -3.09
N GLU A 9 15.99 -17.26 -3.91
CA GLU A 9 15.90 -15.83 -4.06
C GLU A 9 15.52 -15.16 -2.75
N GLN A 10 14.55 -15.74 -2.07
CA GLN A 10 14.13 -15.15 -0.81
C GLN A 10 15.20 -15.21 0.25
N SER A 11 15.95 -16.30 0.26
CA SER A 11 16.95 -16.45 1.28
C SER A 11 18.25 -15.74 0.93
N GLY A 12 18.43 -15.38 -0.31
CA GLY A 12 19.65 -14.72 -0.74
C GLY A 12 19.84 -13.34 -0.21
N GLY A 13 18.82 -12.74 0.39
CA GLY A 13 18.89 -11.42 0.95
C GLY A 13 18.06 -11.31 2.18
N THR A 14 17.84 -10.08 2.60
CA THR A 14 16.98 -9.82 3.72
C THR A 14 15.55 -10.17 3.35
N MET A 15 14.89 -10.91 4.23
CA MET A 15 13.52 -11.27 4.02
C MET A 15 12.65 -10.03 3.98
N LYS A 16 11.80 -9.95 2.98
CA LYS A 16 10.89 -8.81 2.84
C LYS A 16 9.50 -9.18 3.31
N ASN A 17 8.88 -8.27 4.02
CA ASN A 17 7.49 -8.43 4.42
C ASN A 17 6.57 -7.62 3.52
N TYR A 18 6.96 -7.45 2.27
CA TYR A 18 6.14 -6.76 1.29
C TYR A 18 6.41 -7.32 -0.11
N PHE A 19 5.46 -7.10 -0.99
CA PHE A 19 5.52 -7.55 -2.36
C PHE A 19 5.05 -6.45 -3.29
N ILE A 20 5.64 -6.41 -4.50
CA ILE A 20 5.20 -5.51 -5.54
C ILE A 20 4.31 -6.31 -6.48
N ASN A 21 3.08 -5.82 -6.68
CA ASN A 21 2.10 -6.51 -7.51
C ASN A 21 1.69 -5.61 -8.66
N LYS A 22 1.55 -6.20 -9.83
CA LYS A 22 1.06 -5.51 -11.02
C LYS A 22 -0.42 -5.79 -11.16
N CYS A 23 -1.20 -4.74 -11.19
CA CYS A 23 -2.65 -4.83 -11.08
C CYS A 23 -3.34 -4.01 -12.14
N VAL A 24 -4.63 -4.28 -12.30
CA VAL A 24 -5.51 -3.43 -13.08
C VAL A 24 -6.52 -2.81 -12.12
N ILE A 25 -6.86 -1.56 -12.36
CA ILE A 25 -7.87 -0.87 -11.55
C ILE A 25 -9.24 -1.40 -11.93
N GLN A 26 -9.89 -2.09 -11.01
CA GLN A 26 -11.21 -2.68 -11.24
C GLN A 26 -12.32 -1.69 -10.94
N GLU A 27 -12.20 -1.01 -9.83
CA GLU A 27 -13.20 -0.05 -9.39
C GLU A 27 -12.48 1.09 -8.70
N ILE A 28 -13.03 2.26 -8.84
CA ILE A 28 -12.50 3.42 -8.16
C ILE A 28 -13.69 4.32 -7.85
N GLU A 29 -13.74 4.82 -6.63
CA GLU A 29 -14.84 5.69 -6.24
C GLU A 29 -14.34 6.73 -5.27
N GLN A 30 -14.91 7.91 -5.41
CA GLN A 30 -14.67 8.97 -4.46
C GLN A 30 -15.56 8.74 -3.26
N ILE A 31 -14.99 8.81 -2.08
CA ILE A 31 -15.71 8.59 -0.84
C ILE A 31 -15.65 9.85 0.02
N ASP A 32 -16.63 9.99 0.90
CA ASP A 32 -16.65 11.14 1.80
C ASP A 32 -15.58 11.00 2.86
N SER A 33 -14.97 12.12 3.20
CA SER A 33 -13.96 12.15 4.25
C SER A 33 -14.11 13.45 5.03
N GLN A 34 -14.04 13.36 6.34
CA GLN A 34 -14.07 14.54 7.17
C GLN A 34 -12.67 15.13 7.39
N TYR A 35 -11.64 14.43 6.91
CA TYR A 35 -10.26 14.86 7.13
C TYR A 35 -9.56 15.33 5.87
N ASN A 36 -10.07 14.94 4.71
CA ASN A 36 -9.43 15.25 3.43
C ASN A 36 -10.45 15.81 2.45
N ASP A 37 -9.99 16.70 1.58
CA ASP A 37 -10.87 17.28 0.57
C ASP A 37 -11.32 16.24 -0.44
N CYS A 38 -10.49 15.26 -0.71
CA CYS A 38 -10.81 14.18 -1.64
C CYS A 38 -10.24 12.89 -1.10
N SER A 39 -11.07 11.86 -1.05
CA SER A 39 -10.63 10.52 -0.71
C SER A 39 -11.17 9.57 -1.75
N VAL A 40 -10.30 8.68 -2.22
CA VAL A 40 -10.63 7.76 -3.29
C VAL A 40 -10.33 6.35 -2.81
N ARG A 41 -11.29 5.46 -2.98
CA ARG A 41 -11.11 4.04 -2.69
C ARG A 41 -10.89 3.33 -4.02
N ILE A 42 -9.85 2.53 -4.08
CA ILE A 42 -9.44 1.85 -5.32
C ILE A 42 -9.42 0.37 -5.07
N LYS A 43 -10.10 -0.38 -5.94
CA LYS A 43 -10.04 -1.83 -5.92
C LYS A 43 -9.16 -2.28 -7.07
N LEU A 44 -8.13 -3.03 -6.74
CA LEU A 44 -7.12 -3.49 -7.68
C LEU A 44 -7.24 -5.01 -7.83
N GLU A 45 -6.99 -5.50 -9.03
CA GLU A 45 -6.92 -6.94 -9.27
C GLU A 45 -5.54 -7.28 -9.79
N ASP A 46 -4.87 -8.20 -9.12
CA ASP A 46 -3.55 -8.68 -9.52
C ASP A 46 -3.68 -9.48 -10.81
N ILE A 47 -2.96 -9.07 -11.85
CA ILE A 47 -3.10 -9.69 -13.15
C ILE A 47 -2.49 -11.10 -13.21
N SER A 48 -1.66 -11.46 -12.24
CA SER A 48 -1.03 -12.78 -12.23
C SER A 48 -1.88 -13.84 -11.57
N ASN A 49 -2.72 -13.47 -10.61
CA ASN A 49 -3.47 -14.46 -9.81
C ASN A 49 -4.92 -14.10 -9.54
N GLY A 50 -5.35 -12.91 -9.93
CA GLY A 50 -6.74 -12.49 -9.74
C GLY A 50 -7.09 -12.06 -8.33
N TYR A 51 -6.13 -11.96 -7.43
CA TYR A 51 -6.42 -11.48 -6.08
C TYR A 51 -6.77 -10.01 -6.09
N ASN A 52 -7.65 -9.62 -5.18
CA ASN A 52 -8.11 -8.25 -5.08
C ASN A 52 -7.46 -7.55 -3.90
N TYR A 53 -7.08 -6.31 -4.13
CA TYR A 53 -6.52 -5.46 -3.09
C TYR A 53 -7.29 -4.15 -3.06
N THR A 54 -7.38 -3.55 -1.90
CA THR A 54 -8.04 -2.26 -1.74
C THR A 54 -7.04 -1.29 -1.14
N CYS A 55 -6.95 -0.11 -1.72
CA CYS A 55 -6.15 0.95 -1.13
C CYS A 55 -6.92 2.26 -1.21
N PHE A 56 -6.39 3.25 -0.51
CA PHE A 56 -7.02 4.56 -0.41
C PHE A 56 -5.99 5.63 -0.76
N VAL A 57 -6.44 6.62 -1.52
CA VAL A 57 -5.63 7.79 -1.85
C VAL A 57 -6.38 9.00 -1.32
N ASN A 58 -5.68 9.82 -0.56
CA ASN A 58 -6.26 11.01 0.04
C ASN A 58 -5.53 12.23 -0.50
N GLN A 59 -6.27 13.28 -0.77
CA GLN A 59 -5.71 14.50 -1.32
C GLN A 59 -6.38 15.71 -0.71
N ASN A 60 -5.59 16.70 -0.36
CA ASN A 60 -6.10 18.00 0.04
C ASN A 60 -5.72 19.01 -1.03
N PHE A 61 -6.48 20.09 -1.10
CA PHE A 61 -6.31 21.09 -2.14
C PHE A 61 -5.93 22.42 -1.52
N ASP A 62 -5.07 23.16 -2.23
CA ASP A 62 -4.82 24.56 -1.89
C ASP A 62 -5.99 25.37 -2.43
N LYS A 63 -6.43 26.33 -1.64
CA LYS A 63 -7.59 27.15 -2.01
C LYS A 63 -7.28 28.61 -1.77
N ASP A 64 -7.86 29.47 -2.60
CA ASP A 64 -7.73 30.90 -2.42
C ASP A 64 -8.75 31.40 -1.40
N VAL A 65 -8.80 32.72 -1.19
CA VAL A 65 -9.69 33.30 -0.17
C VAL A 65 -11.16 33.11 -0.50
N ALA A 66 -11.50 32.87 -1.74
CA ALA A 66 -12.87 32.62 -2.18
C ALA A 66 -13.22 31.12 -2.13
N GLY A 67 -12.27 30.26 -1.73
CA GLY A 67 -12.47 28.83 -1.67
C GLY A 67 -12.26 28.12 -3.00
N VAL A 68 -11.73 28.78 -3.99
CA VAL A 68 -11.47 28.18 -5.30
C VAL A 68 -10.16 27.39 -5.21
N VAL A 69 -10.20 26.17 -5.72
CA VAL A 69 -9.03 25.28 -5.71
C VAL A 69 -7.97 25.84 -6.66
N THR A 70 -6.76 26.02 -6.14
CA THR A 70 -5.66 26.58 -6.91
C THR A 70 -4.52 25.60 -7.11
N GLY A 71 -4.50 24.49 -6.40
CA GLY A 71 -3.44 23.49 -6.53
C GLY A 71 -3.67 22.29 -5.64
N LEU A 72 -2.72 21.37 -5.68
CA LEU A 72 -2.72 20.21 -4.82
C LEU A 72 -1.81 20.46 -3.64
N SER A 73 -2.31 20.14 -2.44
CA SER A 73 -1.48 20.20 -1.24
C SER A 73 -0.59 18.97 -1.19
N TYR A 74 0.60 19.14 -0.65
CA TYR A 74 1.51 18.02 -0.48
C TYR A 74 0.96 17.09 0.62
N PRO A 75 1.02 15.78 0.43
CA PRO A 75 1.56 15.05 -0.73
C PRO A 75 0.58 15.06 -1.89
N GLU A 76 1.11 15.07 -3.10
CA GLU A 76 0.30 15.12 -4.31
C GLU A 76 -0.13 13.71 -4.71
N ASP A 77 -0.87 13.07 -3.83
CA ASP A 77 -1.18 11.65 -3.99
C ASP A 77 -2.12 11.38 -5.16
N LEU A 78 -3.06 12.27 -5.41
CA LEU A 78 -3.99 12.10 -6.52
C LEU A 78 -3.27 12.25 -7.86
N ASN A 79 -2.36 13.22 -7.96
CA ASN A 79 -1.56 13.38 -9.16
C ASN A 79 -0.68 12.15 -9.41
N THR A 80 -0.12 11.61 -8.33
CA THR A 80 0.70 10.39 -8.42
C THR A 80 -0.14 9.23 -8.95
N LEU A 81 -1.39 9.12 -8.52
CA LEU A 81 -2.29 8.08 -9.00
C LEU A 81 -2.54 8.23 -10.50
N PHE A 82 -2.85 9.42 -10.97
CA PHE A 82 -3.10 9.65 -12.38
C PHE A 82 -1.88 9.36 -13.24
N LEU A 83 -0.71 9.80 -12.79
CA LEU A 83 0.53 9.52 -13.51
C LEU A 83 0.85 8.03 -13.53
N ALA A 84 0.60 7.33 -12.42
CA ALA A 84 0.82 5.88 -12.34
C ALA A 84 -0.03 5.14 -13.35
N ALA A 85 -1.25 5.59 -13.55
CA ALA A 85 -2.18 4.96 -14.48
C ALA A 85 -1.96 5.40 -15.94
N GLY A 86 -0.90 6.16 -16.20
CA GLY A 86 -0.59 6.62 -17.56
C GLY A 86 -1.44 7.78 -18.00
N GLY A 87 -2.09 8.44 -17.06
CA GLY A 87 -2.89 9.61 -17.32
C GLY A 87 -2.14 10.87 -16.93
N ASP A 88 -2.86 11.97 -17.01
CA ASP A 88 -2.33 13.27 -16.68
C ASP A 88 -3.46 14.06 -16.04
N MET A 89 -3.18 14.70 -14.94
CA MET A 89 -4.19 15.49 -14.27
C MET A 89 -3.94 16.97 -14.57
N ASN A 90 -4.85 17.54 -15.33
CA ASN A 90 -4.75 18.96 -15.66
C ASN A 90 -5.06 19.80 -14.43
N VAL A 91 -4.39 20.95 -14.35
CA VAL A 91 -4.64 21.88 -13.26
C VAL A 91 -6.11 22.32 -13.25
N SER A 92 -6.73 22.41 -14.43
CA SER A 92 -8.14 22.80 -14.51
C SER A 92 -9.08 21.75 -13.94
N ASP A 93 -8.60 20.51 -13.79
CA ASP A 93 -9.42 19.43 -13.27
C ASP A 93 -9.23 19.23 -11.77
N ILE A 94 -8.42 20.05 -11.15
CA ILE A 94 -8.19 19.99 -9.71
C ILE A 94 -9.51 20.26 -9.00
N GLY A 95 -9.90 19.35 -8.10
CA GLY A 95 -11.17 19.49 -7.40
C GLY A 95 -12.33 18.79 -8.08
N GLU A 96 -12.16 18.43 -9.37
CA GLU A 96 -13.15 17.68 -10.12
C GLU A 96 -12.51 16.49 -10.80
N ALA A 97 -11.65 15.80 -10.06
CA ALA A 97 -10.91 14.69 -10.61
C ALA A 97 -11.87 13.62 -11.15
N ASN A 98 -11.75 13.33 -12.43
CA ASN A 98 -12.57 12.31 -13.05
C ASN A 98 -11.90 10.95 -12.90
N VAL A 99 -12.01 10.41 -11.69
CA VAL A 99 -11.32 9.17 -11.34
C VAL A 99 -11.87 7.97 -12.10
N ASP A 100 -13.08 8.06 -12.60
CA ASP A 100 -13.68 6.96 -13.35
C ASP A 100 -12.89 6.61 -14.61
N THR A 101 -12.15 7.56 -15.15
CA THR A 101 -11.33 7.33 -16.35
C THR A 101 -10.18 6.38 -16.09
N LEU A 102 -9.88 6.12 -14.83
CA LEU A 102 -8.76 5.26 -14.46
C LEU A 102 -9.13 3.77 -14.41
N VAL A 103 -10.42 3.45 -14.47
CA VAL A 103 -10.86 2.04 -14.47
C VAL A 103 -10.30 1.36 -15.71
N GLY A 104 -9.74 0.18 -15.52
CA GLY A 104 -9.12 -0.59 -16.59
C GLY A 104 -7.65 -0.26 -16.83
N LYS A 105 -7.11 0.74 -16.14
CA LYS A 105 -5.70 1.10 -16.30
C LYS A 105 -4.83 0.22 -15.43
N ASN A 106 -3.58 0.08 -15.85
CA ASN A 106 -2.59 -0.75 -15.19
C ASN A 106 -1.76 0.07 -14.21
N VAL A 107 -1.58 -0.45 -13.01
CA VAL A 107 -0.75 0.19 -11.99
C VAL A 107 -0.04 -0.89 -11.18
N ALA A 108 1.08 -0.53 -10.57
CA ALA A 108 1.77 -1.40 -9.63
C ALA A 108 1.54 -0.87 -8.21
N CYS A 109 1.41 -1.79 -7.27
CA CYS A 109 1.19 -1.44 -5.87
C CYS A 109 2.11 -2.28 -4.98
N ILE A 110 2.22 -1.88 -3.72
CA ILE A 110 2.95 -2.64 -2.72
C ILE A 110 1.95 -3.16 -1.69
N ASN A 111 1.97 -4.47 -1.49
CA ASN A 111 1.22 -5.12 -0.43
C ASN A 111 2.20 -5.56 0.64
N TYR A 112 1.86 -5.34 1.89
CA TYR A 112 2.79 -5.61 2.98
C TYR A 112 2.10 -6.32 4.13
N ALA A 113 2.91 -7.04 4.93
CA ALA A 113 2.42 -7.67 6.14
C ALA A 113 2.13 -6.58 7.17
N SER A 114 0.98 -6.69 7.82
CA SER A 114 0.47 -5.65 8.70
C SER A 114 0.24 -6.19 10.10
N THR A 115 0.54 -5.36 11.10
CA THR A 115 0.23 -5.67 12.49
C THR A 115 -1.20 -5.28 12.84
N GLY A 116 -1.94 -4.69 11.93
CA GLY A 116 -3.29 -4.23 12.18
C GLY A 116 -4.32 -5.35 12.15
N LYS A 117 -5.57 -4.94 12.12
CA LYS A 117 -6.68 -5.89 12.13
C LYS A 117 -6.59 -6.89 10.97
N TYR A 118 -6.23 -6.42 9.81
CA TYR A 118 -6.02 -7.28 8.65
C TYR A 118 -4.55 -7.57 8.53
N LYS A 119 -4.22 -8.83 8.27
CA LYS A 119 -2.81 -9.25 8.24
C LYS A 119 -2.05 -8.69 7.06
N ARG A 120 -2.73 -8.17 6.09
CA ARG A 120 -2.10 -7.55 4.92
C ARG A 120 -2.75 -6.21 4.63
N ALA A 121 -1.95 -5.31 4.11
CA ALA A 121 -2.42 -3.99 3.72
C ALA A 121 -1.78 -3.60 2.39
N THR A 122 -2.42 -2.69 1.68
CA THR A 122 -1.92 -2.17 0.42
C THR A 122 -1.55 -0.71 0.63
N TRP A 123 -0.32 -0.37 0.23
CA TRP A 123 0.14 1.01 0.36
C TRP A 123 -0.58 1.88 -0.67
N GLY A 124 -0.94 3.09 -0.25
CA GLY A 124 -1.74 3.97 -1.09
C GLY A 124 -1.00 4.61 -2.25
N VAL A 125 0.33 4.52 -2.28
CA VAL A 125 1.11 5.08 -3.37
C VAL A 125 1.31 4.03 -4.44
N LEU A 126 0.99 4.39 -5.67
CA LEU A 126 1.04 3.47 -6.81
C LEU A 126 2.06 3.98 -7.83
N SER A 127 2.44 3.12 -8.76
CA SER A 127 3.33 3.50 -9.85
C SER A 127 2.86 2.86 -11.15
N SER A 128 3.47 3.25 -12.25
CA SER A 128 3.32 2.51 -13.50
C SER A 128 4.07 1.19 -13.39
N PHE A 129 3.86 0.30 -14.36
CA PHE A 129 4.57 -0.98 -14.40
C PHE A 129 6.07 -0.80 -14.59
N GLU A 130 6.47 0.29 -15.23
CA GLU A 130 7.88 0.56 -15.51
C GLU A 130 8.62 1.16 -14.32
N ASP A 131 7.90 1.74 -13.38
CA ASP A 131 8.50 2.48 -12.27
C ASP A 131 8.47 1.73 -10.95
N THR A 132 8.40 0.40 -10.99
CA THR A 132 8.32 -0.40 -9.76
C THR A 132 9.55 -0.22 -8.88
N ASP A 133 10.71 0.00 -9.47
CA ASP A 133 11.92 0.23 -8.68
C ASP A 133 11.80 1.53 -7.88
N LYS A 134 11.28 2.56 -8.51
CA LYS A 134 11.06 3.83 -7.82
C LYS A 134 10.00 3.70 -6.74
N LEU A 135 8.99 2.90 -7.00
CA LEU A 135 7.95 2.63 -6.01
C LEU A 135 8.55 1.97 -4.79
N GLU A 136 9.40 0.97 -5.01
CA GLU A 136 10.05 0.27 -3.92
C GLU A 136 10.97 1.19 -3.14
N GLU A 137 11.71 2.05 -3.83
CA GLU A 137 12.59 3.01 -3.17
C GLU A 137 11.79 3.96 -2.28
N LYS A 138 10.66 4.44 -2.77
CA LYS A 138 9.79 5.31 -1.97
C LYS A 138 9.29 4.59 -0.74
N PHE A 139 8.90 3.33 -0.89
CA PHE A 139 8.40 2.55 0.23
C PHE A 139 9.50 2.35 1.27
N LYS A 140 10.70 2.00 0.82
CA LYS A 140 11.83 1.83 1.74
C LYS A 140 12.15 3.12 2.48
N ALA A 141 12.05 4.25 1.79
CA ALA A 141 12.29 5.54 2.42
C ALA A 141 11.24 5.83 3.50
N GLN A 142 10.00 5.43 3.24
CA GLN A 142 8.95 5.60 4.26
C GLN A 142 9.18 4.66 5.43
N LEU A 143 9.58 3.42 5.17
CA LEU A 143 9.89 2.49 6.25
C LEU A 143 10.99 3.01 7.15
N ALA A 144 12.00 3.66 6.56
CA ALA A 144 13.09 4.25 7.33
C ALA A 144 12.58 5.35 8.26
N LYS A 145 11.47 5.97 7.92
CA LYS A 145 10.85 7.00 8.76
C LYS A 145 9.82 6.43 9.73
N GLY A 146 9.61 5.11 9.71
CA GLY A 146 8.63 4.46 10.57
C GLY A 146 7.23 4.39 10.01
N TYR A 147 7.05 4.52 8.71
CA TYR A 147 5.74 4.48 8.08
C TYR A 147 5.70 3.42 6.99
N PRO A 148 4.55 2.78 6.75
CA PRO A 148 3.32 2.91 7.53
C PRO A 148 3.50 2.29 8.92
N LYS A 149 2.80 2.85 9.89
CA LYS A 149 2.99 2.45 11.29
C LYS A 149 2.58 1.01 11.55
N ASN A 150 1.70 0.48 10.73
CA ASN A 150 1.23 -0.89 10.88
C ASN A 150 2.06 -1.91 10.09
N PHE A 151 3.22 -1.50 9.60
CA PHE A 151 4.10 -2.43 8.89
C PHE A 151 4.72 -3.41 9.88
N GLN A 152 4.61 -4.70 9.57
CA GLN A 152 5.20 -5.74 10.40
C GLN A 152 6.61 -6.04 9.87
N SER A 153 7.62 -5.74 10.64
CA SER A 153 9.00 -5.93 10.22
C SER A 153 9.36 -7.41 10.19
N PRO A 154 10.32 -7.80 9.37
CA PRO A 154 10.76 -9.20 9.34
C PRO A 154 11.25 -9.70 10.70
N GLN A 155 11.86 -8.82 11.48
CA GLN A 155 12.31 -9.20 12.81
C GLN A 155 11.17 -9.56 13.73
N GLU A 156 10.11 -8.76 13.71
CA GLU A 156 8.93 -9.05 14.50
C GLU A 156 8.30 -10.36 14.10
N THR A 157 8.26 -10.62 12.80
CA THR A 157 7.71 -11.88 12.30
C THR A 157 8.50 -13.06 12.85
N MET A 158 9.81 -12.97 12.81
CA MET A 158 10.65 -14.05 13.31
C MET A 158 10.46 -14.28 14.80
N VAL A 159 10.34 -13.20 15.56
CA VAL A 159 10.12 -13.32 16.99
C VAL A 159 8.79 -14.01 17.29
N GLU A 160 7.76 -13.62 16.58
CA GLU A 160 6.46 -14.25 16.78
C GLU A 160 6.49 -15.74 16.48
N GLU A 161 7.10 -16.13 15.39
CA GLU A 161 7.19 -17.52 15.04
C GLU A 161 7.94 -18.32 16.09
N LYS A 162 9.01 -17.71 16.59
CA LYS A 162 9.85 -18.41 17.51
C LYS A 162 9.22 -18.55 18.89
N PHE A 163 8.66 -17.49 19.42
CA PHE A 163 8.12 -17.50 20.78
C PHE A 163 6.64 -17.82 20.85
N GLY A 164 5.92 -17.57 19.79
CA GLY A 164 4.53 -17.89 19.75
C GLY A 164 4.27 -19.37 19.95
N GLY A 165 5.08 -20.20 19.32
CA GLY A 165 4.97 -21.62 19.48
C GLY A 165 5.24 -22.07 20.89
N ARG A 166 6.21 -21.45 21.53
CA ARG A 166 6.49 -21.81 22.90
C ARG A 166 5.42 -21.40 23.85
N ALA A 167 4.91 -20.23 23.64
CA ALA A 167 3.85 -19.74 24.47
C ALA A 167 2.69 -20.69 24.47
N THR A 168 2.45 -21.30 23.37
CA THR A 168 1.38 -22.26 23.25
C THR A 168 1.62 -23.43 24.16
N ASP A 169 2.85 -23.83 24.26
CA ASP A 169 3.16 -24.94 25.10
C ASP A 169 3.10 -24.61 26.56
N THR A 170 3.68 -23.51 26.90
CA THR A 170 3.79 -23.25 28.28
C THR A 170 2.57 -22.77 28.88
N LYS A 171 1.84 -22.14 28.17
CA LYS A 171 0.75 -21.62 28.69
C LYS A 171 0.14 -22.43 29.51
N THR A 172 0.64 -23.02 29.45
CA THR A 172 0.19 -23.78 30.16
C THR A 172 0.80 -23.83 31.26
N SER A 173 1.45 -23.42 31.56
CA SER A 173 1.85 -23.49 32.53
C SER A 173 1.70 -22.78 33.26
N SER A 174 1.77 -22.52 33.15
CA SER A 174 1.52 -22.06 33.80
C SER A 174 1.24 -22.10 34.50
N ASP A 175 1.43 -22.31 34.66
CA ASP A 175 1.23 -22.41 35.24
C ASP A 175 1.43 -22.46 35.74
N GLY A 176 1.63 -22.44 35.83
CA GLY A 176 2.05 -22.33 36.15
C GLY A 176 2.87 -22.32 36.05
N MET A 177 3.75 -22.28 35.66
CA MET A 177 4.43 -22.14 35.25
C MET A 177 4.87 -21.63 35.02
N PRO A 178 5.42 -21.42 35.15
CA PRO A 178 5.86 -20.74 34.87
C PRO A 178 6.13 -20.42 34.31
N PHE A 179 6.39 -20.19 34.09
CA PHE A 179 6.43 -19.97 33.54
C PHE A 179 6.24 -19.31 33.56
#